data_1ee7201b389d53ce2218309679f3e024
#
_entry.id   1ee7201b389d53ce2218309679f3e024
#
_cell.length_a   1.000
_cell.length_b   1.000
_cell.length_c   1.000
_cell.angle_alpha   90.00
_cell.angle_beta   90.00
_cell.angle_gamma   90.00
#
_symmetry.space_group_name_H-M   'P 1'
#
loop_
_entity.id
_entity.type
_entity.pdbx_description
1 polymer ?
#
loop_
_entity_poly.entity_id
_entity_poly.type
_entity_poly.pdbx_seq_one_letter_code
_entity_poly.pdbx_strand_id
1 'polypeptide(L)'
;MKLVEAINEVADAVRKCAFESRKVDVGNTVVIMHRKKGAYGYCTANQPWLNSTTEYREIAVTPSCVNTGLNRLITTLSHEYVHAYNLTRGKKDSSGRRHNKWFKEACVMIDLPVEPDEKLGWITPTLEDDNILCIEAKKLISDECKTFIEGLKYVEKEKKKGEGQPAYVCPGCGLKARAKKDARMMCADCEEIMDVEVKL
;
A
#
# COMPACT_ATOMS: atom_id res chain seq x y z
N MET A 1 -7.67 -22.25 3.15
CA MET A 1 -7.85 -20.80 3.47
C MET A 1 -7.68 -19.95 2.23
N LYS A 2 -8.42 -18.86 2.08
CA LYS A 2 -8.23 -17.87 1.02
C LYS A 2 -7.37 -16.70 1.50
N LEU A 3 -6.63 -16.07 0.59
CA LEU A 3 -5.74 -14.96 0.93
C LEU A 3 -6.44 -13.80 1.66
N VAL A 4 -7.63 -13.42 1.22
CA VAL A 4 -8.43 -12.36 1.86
C VAL A 4 -8.85 -12.74 3.27
N GLU A 5 -9.23 -13.98 3.49
CA GLU A 5 -9.57 -14.52 4.82
C GLU A 5 -8.36 -14.46 5.76
N ALA A 6 -7.19 -14.89 5.28
CA ALA A 6 -5.96 -14.84 6.07
C ALA A 6 -5.54 -13.40 6.44
N ILE A 7 -5.61 -12.46 5.49
CA ILE A 7 -5.30 -11.06 5.76
C ILE A 7 -6.27 -10.46 6.78
N ASN A 8 -7.56 -10.75 6.67
CA ASN A 8 -8.57 -10.26 7.62
C ASN A 8 -8.37 -10.86 9.01
N GLU A 9 -8.01 -12.15 9.12
CA GLU A 9 -7.71 -12.78 10.40
C GLU A 9 -6.53 -12.12 11.10
N VAL A 10 -5.43 -11.83 10.36
CA VAL A 10 -4.29 -11.10 10.91
C VAL A 10 -4.67 -9.67 11.30
N ALA A 11 -5.47 -8.99 10.47
CA ALA A 11 -5.94 -7.63 10.77
C ALA A 11 -6.82 -7.57 12.02
N ASP A 12 -7.72 -8.53 12.20
CA ASP A 12 -8.55 -8.65 13.38
C ASP A 12 -7.73 -8.97 14.63
N ALA A 13 -6.73 -9.85 14.52
CA ALA A 13 -5.81 -10.15 15.62
C ALA A 13 -5.05 -8.88 16.07
N VAL A 14 -4.48 -8.13 15.13
CA VAL A 14 -3.79 -6.86 15.41
C VAL A 14 -4.74 -5.84 16.05
N ARG A 15 -5.93 -5.65 15.49
CA ARG A 15 -6.92 -4.71 16.04
C ARG A 15 -7.29 -5.07 17.48
N LYS A 16 -7.55 -6.33 17.76
CA LYS A 16 -7.89 -6.82 19.10
C LYS A 16 -6.76 -6.62 20.11
N CYS A 17 -5.54 -7.10 19.81
CA CYS A 17 -4.44 -7.06 20.77
C CYS A 17 -3.83 -5.67 20.93
N ALA A 18 -3.71 -4.88 19.85
CA ALA A 18 -3.05 -3.58 19.89
C ALA A 18 -3.99 -2.43 20.34
N PHE A 19 -5.26 -2.48 19.96
CA PHE A 19 -6.17 -1.34 20.12
C PHE A 19 -7.34 -1.65 21.04
N GLU A 20 -8.16 -2.67 20.77
CA GLU A 20 -9.35 -2.97 21.55
C GLU A 20 -9.02 -3.33 23.01
N SER A 21 -7.94 -4.12 23.23
CA SER A 21 -7.46 -4.44 24.57
C SER A 21 -7.12 -3.22 25.42
N ARG A 22 -6.74 -2.13 24.76
CA ARG A 22 -6.40 -0.82 25.35
C ARG A 22 -7.56 0.19 25.31
N LYS A 23 -8.74 -0.24 24.87
CA LYS A 23 -9.94 0.63 24.69
C LYS A 23 -9.67 1.79 23.74
N VAL A 24 -8.88 1.54 22.72
CA VAL A 24 -8.50 2.52 21.68
C VAL A 24 -9.35 2.29 20.45
N ASP A 25 -10.05 3.33 20.02
CA ASP A 25 -10.90 3.31 18.82
C ASP A 25 -10.11 3.72 17.59
N VAL A 26 -10.07 2.85 16.60
CA VAL A 26 -9.48 3.09 15.27
C VAL A 26 -10.51 3.50 14.22
N GLY A 27 -11.78 3.62 14.62
CA GLY A 27 -12.91 3.86 13.73
C GLY A 27 -13.26 2.65 12.86
N ASN A 28 -14.21 2.87 11.95
CA ASN A 28 -14.61 1.82 11.01
C ASN A 28 -13.57 1.67 9.90
N THR A 29 -13.07 0.46 9.70
CA THR A 29 -12.04 0.15 8.70
C THR A 29 -12.42 -1.04 7.86
N VAL A 30 -12.01 -1.04 6.60
CA VAL A 30 -11.98 -2.20 5.71
C VAL A 30 -10.54 -2.49 5.32
N VAL A 31 -10.15 -3.76 5.31
CA VAL A 31 -8.80 -4.17 4.92
C VAL A 31 -8.84 -4.77 3.53
N ILE A 32 -7.98 -4.29 2.65
CA ILE A 32 -7.88 -4.75 1.27
C ILE A 32 -6.44 -5.09 0.89
N MET A 33 -6.27 -5.87 -0.17
CA MET A 33 -4.99 -6.02 -0.83
C MET A 33 -4.93 -5.12 -2.07
N HIS A 34 -3.91 -4.27 -2.13
CA HIS A 34 -3.71 -3.38 -3.26
C HIS A 34 -2.25 -3.31 -3.69
N ARG A 35 -2.00 -3.29 -5.01
CA ARG A 35 -0.63 -3.15 -5.54
C ARG A 35 -0.21 -1.69 -5.51
N LYS A 36 0.80 -1.38 -4.69
CA LYS A 36 1.42 -0.06 -4.63
C LYS A 36 2.94 -0.21 -4.58
N LYS A 37 3.61 0.37 -5.55
CA LYS A 37 5.08 0.32 -5.64
C LYS A 37 5.71 1.14 -4.50
N GLY A 38 6.70 0.55 -3.82
CA GLY A 38 7.48 1.24 -2.80
C GLY A 38 6.76 1.50 -1.48
N ALA A 39 5.71 0.70 -1.18
CA ALA A 39 5.03 0.70 0.12
C ALA A 39 4.63 -0.73 0.49
N TYR A 40 4.59 -1.03 1.77
CA TYR A 40 4.03 -2.29 2.30
C TYR A 40 2.52 -2.18 2.55
N GLY A 41 2.04 -0.98 2.90
CA GLY A 41 0.63 -0.69 3.13
C GLY A 41 0.34 0.79 2.95
N TYR A 42 -0.92 1.17 3.18
CA TYR A 42 -1.36 2.55 3.35
C TYR A 42 -2.73 2.59 4.03
N CYS A 43 -3.00 3.70 4.72
CA CYS A 43 -4.31 4.06 5.24
C CYS A 43 -4.84 5.29 4.49
N THR A 44 -6.12 5.30 4.11
CA THR A 44 -6.73 6.44 3.44
C THR A 44 -7.07 7.54 4.44
N ALA A 45 -6.85 8.80 4.07
CA ALA A 45 -7.21 9.94 4.91
C ALA A 45 -8.73 10.15 5.00
N ASN A 46 -9.45 9.86 3.93
CA ASN A 46 -10.90 9.86 3.85
C ASN A 46 -11.48 8.47 4.12
N GLN A 47 -12.80 8.37 4.16
CA GLN A 47 -13.57 7.14 4.33
C GLN A 47 -14.32 6.83 3.01
N PRO A 48 -13.63 6.20 2.02
CA PRO A 48 -14.17 6.05 0.67
C PRO A 48 -15.28 4.99 0.55
N TRP A 49 -15.46 4.16 1.58
CA TRP A 49 -16.42 3.07 1.57
C TRP A 49 -17.64 3.41 2.41
N LEU A 50 -18.83 3.16 1.88
CA LEU A 50 -20.11 3.41 2.53
C LEU A 50 -20.95 2.14 2.56
N ASN A 51 -21.44 1.77 3.75
CA ASN A 51 -22.46 0.72 3.91
C ASN A 51 -23.64 1.31 4.71
N SER A 52 -24.77 1.47 4.04
CA SER A 52 -25.93 2.21 4.55
C SER A 52 -25.53 3.65 4.96
N THR A 53 -25.38 3.91 6.24
CA THR A 53 -24.97 5.22 6.80
C THR A 53 -23.58 5.22 7.41
N THR A 54 -22.88 4.06 7.39
CA THR A 54 -21.58 3.90 8.02
C THR A 54 -20.46 4.04 7.00
N GLU A 55 -19.59 5.00 7.23
CA GLU A 55 -18.40 5.22 6.41
C GLU A 55 -17.22 4.43 6.97
N TYR A 56 -16.39 3.88 6.07
CA TYR A 56 -15.22 3.07 6.41
C TYR A 56 -13.97 3.62 5.76
N ARG A 57 -12.90 3.66 6.54
CA ARG A 57 -11.55 3.96 6.09
C ARG A 57 -10.93 2.71 5.48
N GLU A 58 -10.19 2.89 4.41
CA GLU A 58 -9.45 1.80 3.78
C GLU A 58 -8.06 1.66 4.39
N ILE A 59 -7.73 0.46 4.82
CA ILE A 59 -6.40 -0.01 5.15
C ILE A 59 -5.99 -1.00 4.06
N ALA A 60 -4.90 -0.72 3.37
CA ALA A 60 -4.41 -1.60 2.32
C ALA A 60 -3.07 -2.22 2.72
N VAL A 61 -2.90 -3.50 2.39
CA VAL A 61 -1.60 -4.19 2.40
C VAL A 61 -1.20 -4.57 0.98
N THR A 62 0.09 -4.62 0.71
CA THR A 62 0.59 -4.95 -0.63
C THR A 62 1.02 -6.41 -0.71
N PRO A 63 1.07 -7.00 -1.93
CA PRO A 63 1.62 -8.34 -2.12
C PRO A 63 3.06 -8.47 -1.63
N SER A 64 3.88 -7.41 -1.76
CA SER A 64 5.25 -7.40 -1.22
C SER A 64 5.29 -7.46 0.30
N CYS A 65 4.33 -6.85 1.00
CA CYS A 65 4.19 -6.98 2.45
C CYS A 65 3.96 -8.44 2.85
N VAL A 66 2.97 -9.09 2.25
CA VAL A 66 2.62 -10.49 2.55
C VAL A 66 3.79 -11.43 2.21
N ASN A 67 4.48 -11.18 1.09
CA ASN A 67 5.64 -11.99 0.67
C ASN A 67 6.85 -11.90 1.61
N THR A 68 6.90 -10.87 2.45
CA THR A 68 7.97 -10.71 3.46
C THR A 68 7.71 -11.52 4.72
N GLY A 69 6.48 -12.05 4.90
CA GLY A 69 6.09 -12.93 5.98
C GLY A 69 5.18 -12.30 7.03
N LEU A 70 4.78 -13.12 8.01
CA LEU A 70 3.75 -12.77 8.99
C LEU A 70 4.13 -11.57 9.87
N ASN A 71 5.38 -11.51 10.35
CA ASN A 71 5.83 -10.39 11.19
C ASN A 71 5.73 -9.05 10.47
N ARG A 72 6.10 -9.00 9.18
CA ARG A 72 5.94 -7.79 8.35
C ARG A 72 4.48 -7.44 8.16
N LEU A 73 3.60 -8.42 7.99
CA LEU A 73 2.17 -8.19 7.84
C LEU A 73 1.57 -7.61 9.14
N ILE A 74 1.90 -8.19 10.30
CA ILE A 74 1.50 -7.66 11.62
C ILE A 74 2.02 -6.23 11.80
N THR A 75 3.30 -5.97 11.51
CA THR A 75 3.91 -4.63 11.61
C THR A 75 3.17 -3.62 10.73
N THR A 76 2.94 -3.99 9.46
CA THR A 76 2.29 -3.09 8.51
C THR A 76 0.86 -2.78 8.91
N LEU A 77 0.08 -3.78 9.31
CA LEU A 77 -1.29 -3.56 9.77
C LEU A 77 -1.32 -2.69 11.03
N SER A 78 -0.42 -2.92 11.99
CA SER A 78 -0.30 -2.07 13.18
C SER A 78 0.02 -0.62 12.82
N HIS A 79 0.95 -0.40 11.88
CA HIS A 79 1.32 0.91 11.36
C HIS A 79 0.12 1.64 10.73
N GLU A 80 -0.63 0.95 9.87
CA GLU A 80 -1.78 1.56 9.19
C GLU A 80 -2.95 1.82 10.15
N TYR A 81 -3.15 0.96 11.15
CA TYR A 81 -4.12 1.22 12.23
C TYR A 81 -3.73 2.41 13.11
N VAL A 82 -2.43 2.69 13.31
CA VAL A 82 -1.96 3.92 13.98
C VAL A 82 -2.40 5.16 13.20
N HIS A 83 -2.30 5.15 11.88
CA HIS A 83 -2.83 6.23 11.04
C HIS A 83 -4.35 6.37 11.21
N ALA A 84 -5.10 5.26 11.15
CA ALA A 84 -6.55 5.26 11.34
C ALA A 84 -6.94 5.86 12.70
N TYR A 85 -6.27 5.45 13.78
CA TYR A 85 -6.47 5.99 15.13
C TYR A 85 -6.23 7.50 15.20
N ASN A 86 -5.12 7.98 14.66
CA ASN A 86 -4.81 9.40 14.67
C ASN A 86 -5.83 10.23 13.88
N LEU A 87 -6.24 9.72 12.72
CA LEU A 87 -7.24 10.35 11.87
C LEU A 87 -8.64 10.39 12.52
N THR A 88 -9.03 9.35 13.26
CA THR A 88 -10.29 9.34 14.04
C THR A 88 -10.32 10.43 15.10
N ARG A 89 -9.15 10.82 15.63
CA ARG A 89 -8.98 11.91 16.59
C ARG A 89 -8.73 13.29 15.94
N GLY A 90 -8.83 13.39 14.61
CA GLY A 90 -8.53 14.62 13.87
C GLY A 90 -7.03 15.00 13.90
N LYS A 91 -6.13 14.05 14.15
CA LYS A 91 -4.68 14.28 14.18
C LYS A 91 -4.07 13.92 12.84
N LYS A 92 -3.46 14.90 12.17
CA LYS A 92 -2.64 14.67 11.00
C LYS A 92 -1.25 14.23 11.46
N ASP A 93 -0.97 12.94 11.38
CA ASP A 93 0.27 12.31 11.90
C ASP A 93 1.39 12.16 10.87
N SER A 94 1.12 12.55 9.62
CA SER A 94 2.10 12.52 8.53
C SER A 94 1.95 13.71 7.57
N SER A 95 3.04 14.05 6.90
CA SER A 95 3.09 14.98 5.77
C SER A 95 3.80 14.28 4.61
N GLY A 96 3.03 13.91 3.59
CA GLY A 96 3.50 12.98 2.57
C GLY A 96 3.88 11.64 3.18
N ARG A 97 5.18 11.28 3.08
CA ARG A 97 5.71 10.04 3.69
C ARG A 97 6.37 10.26 5.05
N ARG A 98 6.43 11.50 5.53
CA ARG A 98 7.13 11.84 6.76
C ARG A 98 6.17 11.78 7.95
N HIS A 99 6.43 10.86 8.90
CA HIS A 99 5.68 10.72 10.14
C HIS A 99 6.18 11.70 11.20
N ASN A 100 5.25 12.24 11.99
CA ASN A 100 5.53 13.22 13.03
C ASN A 100 5.40 12.64 14.45
N LYS A 101 5.39 13.51 15.46
CA LYS A 101 5.27 13.10 16.87
C LYS A 101 3.98 12.34 17.21
N TRP A 102 2.86 12.68 16.56
CA TRP A 102 1.59 11.99 16.82
C TRP A 102 1.63 10.53 16.38
N PHE A 103 2.31 10.26 15.26
CA PHE A 103 2.56 8.90 14.83
C PHE A 103 3.40 8.14 15.86
N LYS A 104 4.55 8.71 16.27
CA LYS A 104 5.42 8.12 17.29
C LYS A 104 4.68 7.79 18.58
N GLU A 105 3.95 8.76 19.14
CA GLU A 105 3.20 8.60 20.39
C GLU A 105 2.18 7.46 20.30
N ALA A 106 1.46 7.37 19.18
CA ALA A 106 0.49 6.30 18.96
C ALA A 106 1.15 4.92 18.78
N CYS A 107 2.31 4.83 18.12
CA CYS A 107 3.07 3.60 18.03
C CYS A 107 3.54 3.12 19.41
N VAL A 108 4.11 4.02 20.21
CA VAL A 108 4.56 3.69 21.58
C VAL A 108 3.40 3.20 22.45
N MET A 109 2.22 3.80 22.30
CA MET A 109 1.02 3.41 23.05
C MET A 109 0.61 1.93 22.83
N ILE A 110 0.91 1.38 21.64
CA ILE A 110 0.57 0.00 21.27
C ILE A 110 1.77 -0.95 21.27
N ASP A 111 2.89 -0.56 21.85
CA ASP A 111 4.15 -1.32 21.88
C ASP A 111 4.72 -1.62 20.46
N LEU A 112 4.41 -0.77 19.48
CA LEU A 112 4.99 -0.82 18.15
C LEU A 112 6.29 -0.02 18.13
N PRO A 113 7.46 -0.66 17.93
CA PRO A 113 8.75 0.02 17.89
C PRO A 113 8.82 1.07 16.78
N VAL A 114 9.46 2.19 17.09
CA VAL A 114 9.72 3.26 16.13
C VAL A 114 11.16 3.72 16.21
N GLU A 115 11.73 4.03 15.05
CA GLU A 115 13.07 4.53 14.90
C GLU A 115 13.05 5.88 14.18
N PRO A 116 13.97 6.81 14.50
CA PRO A 116 14.07 8.06 13.77
C PRO A 116 14.69 7.83 12.39
N ASP A 117 14.17 8.53 11.39
CA ASP A 117 14.71 8.59 10.03
C ASP A 117 14.75 10.04 9.55
N GLU A 118 15.85 10.45 8.93
CA GLU A 118 16.05 11.84 8.50
C GLU A 118 15.00 12.31 7.48
N LYS A 119 14.59 11.42 6.57
CA LYS A 119 13.66 11.74 5.48
C LYS A 119 12.21 11.42 5.86
N LEU A 120 12.00 10.29 6.54
CA LEU A 120 10.66 9.76 6.84
C LEU A 120 10.16 10.12 8.25
N GLY A 121 10.99 10.75 9.08
CA GLY A 121 10.66 11.13 10.45
C GLY A 121 10.71 9.92 11.39
N TRP A 122 9.61 9.21 11.55
CA TRP A 122 9.53 7.98 12.34
C TRP A 122 9.17 6.80 11.45
N ILE A 123 9.93 5.73 11.53
CA ILE A 123 9.69 4.48 10.80
C ILE A 123 9.42 3.33 11.78
N THR A 124 8.72 2.31 11.32
CA THR A 124 8.45 1.09 12.08
C THR A 124 9.29 -0.06 11.49
N PRO A 125 10.32 -0.54 12.21
CA PRO A 125 11.04 -1.74 11.81
C PRO A 125 10.09 -2.96 11.81
N THR A 126 10.46 -4.03 11.11
CA THR A 126 9.72 -5.31 11.22
C THR A 126 9.79 -5.80 12.66
N LEU A 127 8.66 -6.20 13.22
CA LEU A 127 8.62 -6.78 14.55
C LEU A 127 9.42 -8.09 14.59
N GLU A 128 10.25 -8.21 15.62
CA GLU A 128 10.91 -9.48 15.94
C GLU A 128 9.96 -10.41 16.69
N ASP A 129 10.30 -11.70 16.75
CA ASP A 129 9.45 -12.73 17.34
C ASP A 129 9.24 -12.56 18.86
N ASP A 130 10.16 -11.92 19.55
CA ASP A 130 10.11 -11.63 20.98
C ASP A 130 9.37 -10.33 21.32
N ASN A 131 8.97 -9.54 20.31
CA ASN A 131 8.19 -8.33 20.54
C ASN A 131 6.80 -8.67 21.09
N ILE A 132 6.37 -7.98 22.15
CA ILE A 132 5.12 -8.27 22.87
C ILE A 132 3.89 -8.17 21.95
N LEU A 133 3.82 -7.16 21.08
CA LEU A 133 2.73 -6.99 20.13
C LEU A 133 2.70 -8.15 19.11
N CYS A 134 3.87 -8.60 18.64
CA CYS A 134 4.00 -9.74 17.74
C CYS A 134 3.51 -11.03 18.42
N ILE A 135 3.94 -11.28 19.65
CA ILE A 135 3.53 -12.45 20.46
C ILE A 135 2.02 -12.46 20.66
N GLU A 136 1.44 -11.34 21.11
CA GLU A 136 0.01 -11.25 21.39
C GLU A 136 -0.84 -11.40 20.10
N ALA A 137 -0.43 -10.79 18.99
CA ALA A 137 -1.11 -10.97 17.72
C ALA A 137 -1.06 -12.43 17.26
N LYS A 138 0.11 -13.08 17.33
CA LYS A 138 0.29 -14.49 16.93
C LYS A 138 -0.53 -15.47 17.77
N LYS A 139 -0.83 -15.19 19.04
CA LYS A 139 -1.73 -15.99 19.87
C LYS A 139 -3.17 -16.00 19.33
N LEU A 140 -3.60 -14.94 18.68
CA LEU A 140 -4.96 -14.78 18.15
C LEU A 140 -5.10 -15.30 16.71
N ILE A 141 -4.00 -15.57 16.01
CA ILE A 141 -3.96 -16.06 14.64
C ILE A 141 -3.89 -17.58 14.64
N SER A 142 -4.76 -18.23 13.87
CA SER A 142 -4.78 -19.70 13.74
C SER A 142 -3.49 -20.24 13.10
N ASP A 143 -3.13 -21.46 13.42
CA ASP A 143 -1.94 -22.11 12.82
C ASP A 143 -2.12 -22.35 11.33
N GLU A 144 -3.35 -22.57 10.86
CA GLU A 144 -3.67 -22.61 9.43
C GLU A 144 -3.32 -21.30 8.74
N CYS A 145 -3.71 -20.16 9.33
CA CYS A 145 -3.42 -18.84 8.79
C CYS A 145 -1.92 -18.54 8.78
N LYS A 146 -1.19 -18.84 9.86
CA LYS A 146 0.26 -18.69 9.94
C LYS A 146 0.96 -19.47 8.84
N THR A 147 0.66 -20.76 8.74
CA THR A 147 1.23 -21.66 7.72
C THR A 147 0.90 -21.17 6.31
N PHE A 148 -0.33 -20.71 6.09
CA PHE A 148 -0.75 -20.16 4.80
C PHE A 148 0.03 -18.92 4.42
N ILE A 149 0.15 -17.93 5.31
CA ILE A 149 0.89 -16.68 5.05
C ILE A 149 2.39 -16.96 4.82
N GLU A 150 3.01 -17.82 5.62
CA GLU A 150 4.44 -18.14 5.50
C GLU A 150 4.76 -18.94 4.23
N GLY A 151 3.80 -19.71 3.73
CA GLY A 151 3.94 -20.47 2.47
C GLY A 151 3.70 -19.64 1.21
N LEU A 152 3.18 -18.41 1.33
CA LEU A 152 2.87 -17.58 0.18
C LEU A 152 4.13 -17.01 -0.49
N LYS A 153 4.13 -17.07 -1.82
CA LYS A 153 5.15 -16.41 -2.65
C LYS A 153 4.46 -15.58 -3.72
N TYR A 154 4.67 -14.28 -3.67
CA TYR A 154 4.23 -13.38 -4.72
C TYR A 154 5.32 -13.29 -5.81
N VAL A 155 4.99 -13.77 -7.00
CA VAL A 155 5.86 -13.64 -8.18
C VAL A 155 5.31 -12.52 -9.04
N GLU A 156 6.01 -11.39 -9.05
CA GLU A 156 5.67 -10.30 -9.97
C GLU A 156 6.02 -10.75 -11.40
N LYS A 157 5.01 -10.94 -12.24
CA LYS A 157 5.26 -11.16 -13.67
C LYS A 157 5.83 -9.85 -14.22
N GLU A 158 7.06 -9.91 -14.71
CA GLU A 158 7.64 -8.80 -15.46
C GLU A 158 6.65 -8.43 -16.57
N LYS A 159 6.14 -7.19 -16.51
CA LYS A 159 5.45 -6.63 -17.66
C LYS A 159 6.51 -6.55 -18.75
N LYS A 160 6.41 -7.40 -19.78
CA LYS A 160 7.14 -7.16 -21.03
C LYS A 160 6.86 -5.70 -21.35
N LYS A 161 7.91 -4.87 -21.34
CA LYS A 161 7.81 -3.51 -21.86
C LYS A 161 7.36 -3.70 -23.29
N GLY A 162 6.07 -3.50 -23.52
CA GLY A 162 5.56 -3.42 -24.90
C GLY A 162 6.39 -2.32 -25.59
N GLU A 163 6.88 -2.58 -26.76
CA GLU A 163 7.47 -1.54 -27.60
C GLU A 163 6.41 -0.44 -27.65
N GLY A 164 6.71 0.71 -27.04
CA GLY A 164 5.78 1.83 -27.03
C GLY A 164 5.44 2.19 -28.47
N GLN A 165 4.23 2.66 -28.72
CA GLN A 165 3.84 3.11 -30.03
C GLN A 165 4.87 4.13 -30.55
N PRO A 166 5.44 3.93 -31.74
CA PRO A 166 6.38 4.86 -32.31
C PRO A 166 5.76 6.27 -32.48
N ALA A 167 6.59 7.27 -32.32
CA ALA A 167 6.19 8.63 -32.64
C ALA A 167 6.35 8.87 -34.15
N TYR A 168 5.41 9.57 -34.72
CA TYR A 168 5.41 10.05 -36.09
C TYR A 168 5.49 11.56 -36.06
N VAL A 169 6.29 12.16 -36.94
CA VAL A 169 6.54 13.59 -36.99
C VAL A 169 6.20 14.10 -38.39
N CYS A 170 5.43 15.16 -38.46
CA CYS A 170 5.16 15.84 -39.72
C CYS A 170 6.44 16.59 -40.20
N PRO A 171 6.94 16.33 -41.41
CA PRO A 171 8.11 17.03 -41.93
C PRO A 171 7.84 18.51 -42.16
N GLY A 172 6.59 18.90 -42.45
CA GLY A 172 6.23 20.29 -42.70
C GLY A 172 6.12 21.17 -41.46
N CYS A 173 5.44 20.70 -40.39
CA CYS A 173 5.18 21.54 -39.22
C CYS A 173 5.73 20.95 -37.89
N GLY A 174 6.32 19.76 -37.90
CA GLY A 174 6.85 19.12 -36.70
C GLY A 174 5.80 18.55 -35.73
N LEU A 175 4.51 18.52 -36.11
CA LEU A 175 3.45 17.91 -35.32
C LEU A 175 3.80 16.47 -35.03
N LYS A 176 3.67 16.07 -33.75
CA LYS A 176 3.96 14.68 -33.29
C LYS A 176 2.67 13.94 -32.94
N ALA A 177 2.58 12.70 -33.40
CA ALA A 177 1.51 11.79 -33.06
C ALA A 177 2.08 10.39 -32.71
N ARG A 178 1.33 9.56 -32.01
CA ARG A 178 1.71 8.16 -31.72
C ARG A 178 0.71 7.22 -32.34
N ALA A 179 1.20 6.21 -33.04
CA ALA A 179 0.36 5.20 -33.67
C ALA A 179 1.04 3.83 -33.62
N LYS A 180 0.32 2.79 -34.04
CA LYS A 180 0.89 1.44 -34.22
C LYS A 180 2.08 1.49 -35.18
N LYS A 181 3.02 0.57 -34.99
CA LYS A 181 4.11 0.36 -35.92
C LYS A 181 3.53 0.18 -37.35
N ASP A 182 4.15 0.82 -38.32
CA ASP A 182 3.74 0.81 -39.74
C ASP A 182 2.38 1.50 -40.02
N ALA A 183 1.88 2.33 -39.10
CA ALA A 183 0.70 3.16 -39.39
C ALA A 183 1.04 4.22 -40.45
N ARG A 184 0.14 4.38 -41.45
CA ARG A 184 0.24 5.44 -42.43
C ARG A 184 -0.54 6.64 -41.89
N MET A 185 0.17 7.72 -41.54
CA MET A 185 -0.43 8.92 -40.96
C MET A 185 -0.17 10.13 -41.86
N MET A 186 -1.14 11.03 -41.90
CA MET A 186 -1.03 12.28 -42.67
C MET A 186 -1.36 13.44 -41.70
N CYS A 187 -0.58 14.48 -41.79
CA CYS A 187 -0.87 15.74 -41.11
C CYS A 187 -1.96 16.49 -41.88
N ALA A 188 -3.07 16.76 -41.20
CA ALA A 188 -4.19 17.46 -41.87
C ALA A 188 -3.88 18.91 -42.23
N ASP A 189 -3.00 19.57 -41.47
CA ASP A 189 -2.66 20.97 -41.70
C ASP A 189 -1.67 21.19 -42.87
N CYS A 190 -0.78 20.19 -43.06
CA CYS A 190 0.26 20.27 -44.08
C CYS A 190 -0.02 19.36 -45.29
N GLU A 191 -1.00 18.49 -45.20
CA GLU A 191 -1.32 17.45 -46.19
C GLU A 191 -0.13 16.53 -46.53
N GLU A 192 0.83 16.40 -45.57
CA GLU A 192 2.05 15.59 -45.71
C GLU A 192 1.97 14.28 -44.90
N ILE A 193 2.62 13.24 -45.47
CA ILE A 193 2.77 11.98 -44.75
C ILE A 193 3.79 12.16 -43.62
N MET A 194 3.42 11.72 -42.44
CA MET A 194 4.27 11.81 -41.23
C MET A 194 5.32 10.69 -41.23
N ASP A 195 6.56 11.06 -40.90
CA ASP A 195 7.69 10.14 -40.78
C ASP A 195 7.80 9.56 -39.38
N VAL A 196 8.32 8.33 -39.28
CA VAL A 196 8.63 7.69 -37.97
C VAL A 196 9.80 8.43 -37.32
N GLU A 197 9.63 8.91 -36.08
CA GLU A 197 10.74 9.53 -35.33
C GLU A 197 11.79 8.46 -34.98
N VAL A 198 12.94 8.55 -35.67
CA VAL A 198 14.11 7.71 -35.34
C VAL A 198 14.83 8.37 -34.16
N LYS A 199 14.81 7.72 -32.99
CA LYS A 199 15.66 8.13 -31.86
C LYS A 199 17.09 7.69 -32.18
N LEU A 200 17.93 8.65 -32.49
CA LEU A 200 19.39 8.50 -32.54
C LEU A 200 19.95 8.29 -31.15
#